data_30a7bfcff9d8a47ee37c69f9c17d48d5
#
_entry.id   30a7bfcff9d8a47ee37c69f9c17d48d5
#
_cell.length_a   1.000
_cell.length_b   1.000
_cell.length_c   1.000
_cell.angle_alpha   90.00
_cell.angle_beta   90.00
_cell.angle_gamma   90.00
#
_symmetry.space_group_name_H-M   'P 1'
#
loop_
_entity.id
_entity.type
_entity.pdbx_description
1 polymer ?
#
loop_
_entity_poly.entity_id
_entity_poly.type
_entity_poly.pdbx_seq_one_letter_code
_entity_poly.pdbx_strand_id
1 'polypeptide(L)'
;MKVLVFNAGSSSLKFGLFSCADTPQPILLGKAEGIGGHGGHLTVRDRNGSIVFEDNGAETIEDASRQIIATLQSGDYGRPDVVGHRIVHGGAGVLDHCVVDNAVLRELEKATVFAPIHGRPALSVMKSAQAAFPVPQVACLDTAFHKDMPAVARQFPLPSALAARGLHRYGFHGLSCESILRQLADRRPSRLIVAHLGSGASVTAISDGRSLDNTMGLTPTGGVMMATRSGDLDPGLLIYLVRLGHNAEQLEALLDQQSGLAGVSGLTGDFKTLVASNSESAKLAVSMFCYSITKAIAAMTAALGGLDLLVFAGGIGEHDETVRARIVAQLSWMGSFRQTVIPTQEEIVIAGHAADLGRRTPQHRLP
;
A
#
# COMPACT_ATOMS: atom_id res chain seq x y z
N MET A 1 -0.02 24.44 -10.37
CA MET A 1 0.44 23.97 -9.05
C MET A 1 1.41 22.83 -9.24
N LYS A 2 2.60 22.89 -8.60
CA LYS A 2 3.57 21.78 -8.57
C LYS A 2 3.37 20.98 -7.30
N VAL A 3 3.26 19.67 -7.42
CA VAL A 3 3.06 18.73 -6.31
C VAL A 3 4.23 17.77 -6.26
N LEU A 4 4.92 17.73 -5.13
CA LEU A 4 5.89 16.70 -4.83
C LEU A 4 5.19 15.56 -4.09
N VAL A 5 5.45 14.32 -4.49
CA VAL A 5 4.86 13.14 -3.87
C VAL A 5 5.96 12.24 -3.34
N PHE A 6 5.77 11.72 -2.12
CA PHE A 6 6.55 10.64 -1.55
C PHE A 6 5.66 9.44 -1.26
N ASN A 7 6.05 8.28 -1.75
CA ASN A 7 5.41 7.00 -1.51
C ASN A 7 6.45 6.04 -0.90
N ALA A 8 6.53 6.06 0.44
CA ALA A 8 7.47 5.25 1.20
C ALA A 8 6.92 3.83 1.42
N GLY A 9 7.69 2.84 0.96
CA GLY A 9 7.53 1.43 1.29
C GLY A 9 8.45 1.00 2.43
N SER A 10 8.52 -0.31 2.71
CA SER A 10 9.42 -0.85 3.75
C SER A 10 10.90 -0.88 3.33
N SER A 11 11.18 -1.07 2.04
CA SER A 11 12.54 -1.16 1.48
C SER A 11 12.72 -0.35 0.19
N SER A 12 11.80 0.57 -0.08
CA SER A 12 11.83 1.42 -1.27
C SER A 12 11.16 2.75 -1.00
N LEU A 13 11.62 3.79 -1.70
CA LEU A 13 11.00 5.10 -1.70
C LEU A 13 10.74 5.51 -3.15
N LYS A 14 9.48 5.59 -3.54
CA LYS A 14 9.09 6.20 -4.80
C LYS A 14 8.77 7.66 -4.57
N PHE A 15 9.04 8.49 -5.57
CA PHE A 15 8.64 9.89 -5.56
C PHE A 15 8.27 10.37 -6.95
N GLY A 16 7.55 11.48 -7.01
CA GLY A 16 7.25 12.14 -8.25
C GLY A 16 7.03 13.64 -8.05
N LEU A 17 7.49 14.44 -9.00
CA LEU A 17 7.13 15.85 -9.11
C LEU A 17 6.11 15.98 -10.24
N PHE A 18 4.96 16.55 -9.95
CA PHE A 18 3.83 16.66 -10.87
C PHE A 18 3.44 18.10 -11.13
N SER A 19 3.01 18.37 -12.35
CA SER A 19 2.24 19.57 -12.68
C SER A 19 0.74 19.24 -12.58
N CYS A 20 0.01 19.91 -11.70
CA CYS A 20 -1.40 19.66 -11.41
C CYS A 20 -2.25 20.89 -11.82
N ALA A 21 -2.63 20.96 -13.10
CA ALA A 21 -3.69 21.83 -13.57
C ALA A 21 -5.05 21.12 -13.35
N ASP A 22 -5.46 20.27 -14.29
CA ASP A 22 -6.67 19.46 -14.19
C ASP A 22 -6.33 18.03 -13.75
N THR A 23 -5.46 17.35 -14.49
CA THR A 23 -4.98 16.01 -14.17
C THR A 23 -3.48 16.07 -13.88
N PRO A 24 -2.99 15.43 -12.80
CA PRO A 24 -1.56 15.41 -12.50
C PRO A 24 -0.75 14.83 -13.66
N GLN A 25 0.23 15.57 -14.13
CA GLN A 25 1.15 15.17 -15.19
C GLN A 25 2.57 15.08 -14.60
N PRO A 26 3.30 13.98 -14.76
CA PRO A 26 4.65 13.85 -14.22
C PRO A 26 5.62 14.82 -14.90
N ILE A 27 6.43 15.48 -14.08
CA ILE A 27 7.62 16.24 -14.49
C ILE A 27 8.85 15.36 -14.27
N LEU A 28 8.93 14.75 -13.08
CA LEU A 28 9.95 13.78 -12.69
C LEU A 28 9.26 12.59 -12.02
N LEU A 29 9.82 11.42 -12.23
CA LEU A 29 9.51 10.21 -11.46
C LEU A 29 10.81 9.60 -10.99
N GLY A 30 10.84 9.10 -9.77
CA GLY A 30 12.03 8.45 -9.25
C GLY A 30 11.70 7.36 -8.26
N LYS A 31 12.69 6.48 -8.09
CA LYS A 31 12.57 5.31 -7.24
C LYS A 31 13.93 4.99 -6.63
N ALA A 32 13.95 4.83 -5.32
CA ALA A 32 15.04 4.21 -4.61
C ALA A 32 14.62 2.81 -4.17
N GLU A 33 15.41 1.79 -4.50
CA GLU A 33 15.13 0.37 -4.21
C GLU A 33 16.32 -0.29 -3.52
N GLY A 34 16.07 -1.44 -2.89
CA GLY A 34 17.11 -2.19 -2.19
C GLY A 34 17.62 -1.52 -0.92
N ILE A 35 16.84 -0.59 -0.36
CA ILE A 35 17.17 0.13 0.87
C ILE A 35 17.21 -0.85 2.05
N GLY A 36 18.26 -0.77 2.87
CA GLY A 36 18.51 -1.68 4.00
C GLY A 36 19.26 -2.97 3.63
N GLY A 37 19.62 -3.13 2.32
CA GLY A 37 20.49 -4.20 1.82
C GLY A 37 21.90 -3.68 1.52
N HIS A 38 22.59 -4.30 0.55
CA HIS A 38 23.95 -3.90 0.13
C HIS A 38 23.97 -2.72 -0.87
N GLY A 39 23.30 -1.61 -0.51
CA GLY A 39 23.28 -0.37 -1.27
C GLY A 39 21.99 -0.12 -2.04
N GLY A 40 21.20 0.84 -1.56
CA GLY A 40 20.01 1.29 -2.28
C GLY A 40 20.37 2.00 -3.57
N HIS A 41 19.63 1.74 -4.63
CA HIS A 41 19.81 2.33 -5.95
C HIS A 41 18.70 3.35 -6.20
N LEU A 42 19.05 4.62 -6.36
CA LEU A 42 18.16 5.72 -6.70
C LEU A 42 18.25 6.04 -8.19
N THR A 43 17.14 5.97 -8.89
CA THR A 43 17.02 6.39 -10.29
C THR A 43 15.95 7.47 -10.40
N VAL A 44 16.24 8.57 -11.08
CA VAL A 44 15.31 9.65 -11.39
C VAL A 44 15.19 9.81 -12.90
N ARG A 45 13.96 9.88 -13.39
CA ARG A 45 13.63 10.02 -14.81
C ARG A 45 12.78 11.25 -15.06
N ASP A 46 12.99 11.89 -16.20
CA ASP A 46 12.13 12.95 -16.70
C ASP A 46 10.83 12.38 -17.30
N ARG A 47 9.96 13.28 -17.74
CA ARG A 47 8.68 12.94 -18.40
C ARG A 47 8.83 12.11 -19.68
N ASN A 48 10.02 12.11 -20.30
CA ASN A 48 10.32 11.34 -21.51
C ASN A 48 10.92 9.97 -21.19
N GLY A 49 11.10 9.65 -19.88
CA GLY A 49 11.72 8.43 -19.41
C GLY A 49 13.26 8.44 -19.40
N SER A 50 13.89 9.57 -19.76
CA SER A 50 15.35 9.72 -19.72
C SER A 50 15.84 9.81 -18.28
N ILE A 51 16.93 9.09 -17.96
CA ILE A 51 17.55 9.17 -16.64
C ILE A 51 18.23 10.54 -16.53
N VAL A 52 17.83 11.32 -15.52
CA VAL A 52 18.39 12.65 -15.23
C VAL A 52 19.26 12.64 -13.98
N PHE A 53 19.11 11.63 -13.14
CA PHE A 53 19.95 11.40 -11.97
C PHE A 53 19.94 9.91 -11.61
N GLU A 54 21.10 9.41 -11.17
CA GLU A 54 21.30 8.05 -10.69
C GLU A 54 22.35 8.06 -9.60
N ASP A 55 22.09 7.38 -8.48
CA ASP A 55 23.03 7.26 -7.38
C ASP A 55 22.88 5.90 -6.69
N ASN A 56 24.01 5.42 -6.14
CA ASN A 56 24.07 4.18 -5.37
C ASN A 56 24.56 4.52 -3.96
N GLY A 57 23.88 4.08 -2.94
CA GLY A 57 24.38 4.24 -1.57
C GLY A 57 23.38 4.78 -0.56
N ALA A 58 22.08 4.85 -0.90
CA ALA A 58 21.05 5.11 0.09
C ALA A 58 20.90 3.88 1.00
N GLU A 59 21.43 3.93 2.21
CA GLU A 59 21.35 2.83 3.18
C GLU A 59 20.01 2.81 3.89
N THR A 60 19.38 3.99 4.07
CA THR A 60 18.10 4.17 4.73
C THR A 60 17.09 4.93 3.87
N ILE A 61 15.81 4.84 4.23
CA ILE A 61 14.74 5.65 3.60
C ILE A 61 15.02 7.15 3.80
N GLU A 62 15.57 7.52 4.94
CA GLU A 62 15.99 8.88 5.27
C GLU A 62 17.11 9.37 4.33
N ASP A 63 18.10 8.53 4.05
CA ASP A 63 19.18 8.85 3.10
C ASP A 63 18.62 9.08 1.70
N ALA A 64 17.78 8.14 1.22
CA ALA A 64 17.11 8.27 -0.07
C ALA A 64 16.28 9.57 -0.15
N SER A 65 15.54 9.90 0.91
CA SER A 65 14.75 11.13 0.93
C SER A 65 15.62 12.39 0.89
N ARG A 66 16.76 12.42 1.59
CA ARG A 66 17.71 13.54 1.54
C ARG A 66 18.34 13.70 0.16
N GLN A 67 18.73 12.61 -0.49
CA GLN A 67 19.26 12.65 -1.86
C GLN A 67 18.24 13.19 -2.85
N ILE A 68 16.99 12.72 -2.77
CA ILE A 68 15.88 13.21 -3.60
C ILE A 68 15.67 14.71 -3.38
N ILE A 69 15.57 15.16 -2.12
CA ILE A 69 15.38 16.56 -1.77
C ILE A 69 16.54 17.42 -2.31
N ALA A 70 17.78 16.99 -2.13
CA ALA A 70 18.96 17.71 -2.63
C ALA A 70 18.95 17.81 -4.17
N THR A 71 18.59 16.73 -4.86
CA THR A 71 18.45 16.70 -6.34
C THR A 71 17.39 17.69 -6.82
N LEU A 72 16.25 17.75 -6.12
CA LEU A 72 15.18 18.69 -6.45
C LEU A 72 15.55 20.15 -6.18
N GLN A 73 16.35 20.41 -5.13
CA GLN A 73 16.79 21.77 -4.78
C GLN A 73 17.92 22.28 -5.70
N SER A 74 18.78 21.39 -6.18
CA SER A 74 19.91 21.74 -7.07
C SER A 74 19.50 21.82 -8.54
N GLY A 75 18.42 21.14 -8.93
CA GLY A 75 17.89 21.14 -10.29
C GLY A 75 16.99 22.32 -10.60
N ASP A 76 16.82 22.62 -11.88
CA ASP A 76 15.93 23.71 -12.37
C ASP A 76 14.44 23.26 -12.50
N TYR A 77 13.97 22.47 -11.51
CA TYR A 77 12.61 21.93 -11.52
C TYR A 77 11.59 22.85 -10.83
N GLY A 78 12.09 23.86 -10.10
CA GLY A 78 11.29 24.77 -9.29
C GLY A 78 10.75 24.12 -8.02
N ARG A 79 10.38 24.96 -7.05
CA ARG A 79 9.86 24.50 -5.74
C ARG A 79 8.46 23.90 -5.87
N PRO A 80 8.12 22.86 -5.08
CA PRO A 80 6.75 22.40 -4.96
C PRO A 80 5.88 23.43 -4.24
N ASP A 81 4.60 23.50 -4.59
CA ASP A 81 3.59 24.30 -3.90
C ASP A 81 2.93 23.53 -2.75
N VAL A 82 2.98 22.19 -2.81
CA VAL A 82 2.46 21.25 -1.80
C VAL A 82 3.22 19.92 -1.90
N VAL A 83 3.32 19.21 -0.78
CA VAL A 83 3.91 17.87 -0.73
C VAL A 83 2.86 16.86 -0.28
N GLY A 84 2.66 15.77 -1.04
CA GLY A 84 1.80 14.66 -0.71
C GLY A 84 2.61 13.46 -0.21
N HIS A 85 2.13 12.82 0.86
CA HIS A 85 2.78 11.65 1.46
C HIS A 85 1.81 10.48 1.53
N ARG A 86 2.24 9.30 1.07
CA ARG A 86 1.52 8.08 1.39
C ARG A 86 1.69 7.74 2.85
N ILE A 87 0.58 7.53 3.54
CA ILE A 87 0.50 7.07 4.91
C ILE A 87 -0.30 5.77 4.96
N VAL A 88 0.31 4.70 5.46
CA VAL A 88 -0.33 3.38 5.45
C VAL A 88 -1.50 3.32 6.42
N HIS A 89 -1.39 3.96 7.61
CA HIS A 89 -2.43 3.91 8.63
C HIS A 89 -2.57 5.24 9.37
N GLY A 90 -3.79 5.77 9.43
CA GLY A 90 -4.11 7.00 10.17
C GLY A 90 -4.61 6.79 11.60
N GLY A 91 -4.78 5.53 12.02
CA GLY A 91 -5.40 5.22 13.31
C GLY A 91 -6.87 5.64 13.37
N ALA A 92 -7.41 5.70 14.59
CA ALA A 92 -8.79 6.15 14.81
C ALA A 92 -8.94 7.68 14.67
N GLY A 93 -7.84 8.43 14.74
CA GLY A 93 -7.85 9.90 14.72
C GLY A 93 -7.81 10.50 13.31
N VAL A 94 -7.30 9.78 12.31
CA VAL A 94 -7.18 10.27 10.92
C VAL A 94 -7.74 9.23 9.95
N LEU A 95 -8.97 9.46 9.51
CA LEU A 95 -9.70 8.50 8.66
C LEU A 95 -9.74 8.90 7.17
N ASP A 96 -9.37 10.13 6.85
CA ASP A 96 -9.42 10.67 5.49
C ASP A 96 -8.11 11.37 5.12
N HIS A 97 -7.90 11.60 3.82
CA HIS A 97 -6.80 12.42 3.35
C HIS A 97 -6.91 13.83 3.97
N CYS A 98 -5.81 14.37 4.45
CA CYS A 98 -5.84 15.66 5.13
C CYS A 98 -4.53 16.44 5.03
N VAL A 99 -4.62 17.76 5.22
CA VAL A 99 -3.44 18.60 5.45
C VAL A 99 -2.88 18.30 6.84
N VAL A 100 -1.58 18.15 6.92
CA VAL A 100 -0.88 17.79 8.15
C VAL A 100 -0.58 19.06 8.96
N ASP A 101 -1.20 19.13 10.11
CA ASP A 101 -0.84 20.05 11.20
C ASP A 101 -0.23 19.28 12.39
N ASN A 102 0.12 19.98 13.45
CA ASN A 102 0.69 19.37 14.64
C ASN A 102 -0.26 18.38 15.35
N ALA A 103 -1.58 18.53 15.20
CA ALA A 103 -2.56 17.60 15.77
C ALA A 103 -2.62 16.32 14.96
N VAL A 104 -2.71 16.43 13.64
CA VAL A 104 -2.67 15.31 12.70
C VAL A 104 -1.35 14.54 12.86
N LEU A 105 -0.21 15.24 12.93
CA LEU A 105 1.09 14.57 13.09
C LEU A 105 1.14 13.71 14.35
N ARG A 106 0.63 14.21 15.48
CA ARG A 106 0.54 13.41 16.72
C ARG A 106 -0.34 12.17 16.59
N GLU A 107 -1.46 12.27 15.86
CA GLU A 107 -2.33 11.11 15.63
C GLU A 107 -1.66 10.08 14.71
N LEU A 108 -0.97 10.52 13.66
CA LEU A 108 -0.19 9.65 12.78
C LEU A 108 0.95 8.95 13.53
N GLU A 109 1.64 9.66 14.45
CA GLU A 109 2.66 9.05 15.32
C GLU A 109 2.08 7.94 16.19
N LYS A 110 0.91 8.17 16.82
CA LYS A 110 0.21 7.12 17.59
C LYS A 110 -0.19 5.92 16.72
N ALA A 111 -0.58 6.16 15.48
CA ALA A 111 -1.01 5.12 14.55
C ALA A 111 0.14 4.22 14.06
N THR A 112 1.40 4.62 14.25
CA THR A 112 2.56 3.81 13.83
C THR A 112 2.60 2.42 14.46
N VAL A 113 1.97 2.23 15.61
CA VAL A 113 1.85 0.93 16.27
C VAL A 113 1.12 -0.12 15.43
N PHE A 114 0.23 0.30 14.53
CA PHE A 114 -0.53 -0.61 13.67
C PHE A 114 0.20 -1.02 12.38
N ALA A 115 1.25 -0.27 12.00
CA ALA A 115 2.04 -0.54 10.79
C ALA A 115 3.48 0.02 10.98
N PRO A 116 4.27 -0.47 11.97
CA PRO A 116 5.53 0.16 12.37
C PRO A 116 6.58 0.14 11.26
N ILE A 117 6.63 -0.92 10.45
CA ILE A 117 7.58 -1.09 9.33
C ILE A 117 7.39 -0.01 8.25
N HIS A 118 6.17 0.53 8.11
CA HIS A 118 5.83 1.53 7.09
C HIS A 118 5.65 2.92 7.69
N GLY A 119 5.03 3.01 8.87
CA GLY A 119 4.65 4.28 9.49
C GLY A 119 5.84 5.13 9.89
N ARG A 120 6.83 4.55 10.57
CA ARG A 120 8.03 5.27 11.00
C ARG A 120 8.83 5.86 9.84
N PRO A 121 9.18 5.09 8.78
CA PRO A 121 9.86 5.65 7.61
C PRO A 121 9.05 6.75 6.91
N ALA A 122 7.74 6.56 6.73
CA ALA A 122 6.89 7.57 6.08
C ALA A 122 6.87 8.90 6.85
N LEU A 123 6.78 8.85 8.19
CA LEU A 123 6.83 10.05 9.03
C LEU A 123 8.21 10.71 9.02
N SER A 124 9.30 9.94 8.94
CA SER A 124 10.66 10.47 8.80
C SER A 124 10.81 11.24 7.49
N VAL A 125 10.36 10.66 6.37
CA VAL A 125 10.34 11.33 5.06
C VAL A 125 9.50 12.61 5.10
N MET A 126 8.31 12.57 5.74
CA MET A 126 7.44 13.73 5.88
C MET A 126 8.13 14.87 6.66
N LYS A 127 8.77 14.58 7.80
CA LYS A 127 9.52 15.56 8.59
C LYS A 127 10.69 16.17 7.81
N SER A 128 11.42 15.35 7.06
CA SER A 128 12.50 15.81 6.18
C SER A 128 12.00 16.73 5.07
N ALA A 129 10.88 16.36 4.43
CA ALA A 129 10.26 17.17 3.38
C ALA A 129 9.70 18.49 3.92
N GLN A 130 9.09 18.49 5.12
CA GLN A 130 8.58 19.70 5.78
C GLN A 130 9.70 20.69 6.12
N ALA A 131 10.84 20.18 6.58
CA ALA A 131 12.01 21.02 6.86
C ALA A 131 12.62 21.63 5.59
N ALA A 132 12.62 20.89 4.47
CA ALA A 132 13.19 21.32 3.20
C ALA A 132 12.27 22.24 2.39
N PHE A 133 10.96 21.99 2.47
CA PHE A 133 9.93 22.70 1.73
C PHE A 133 8.84 23.19 2.71
N PRO A 134 8.90 24.46 3.15
CA PRO A 134 7.91 25.07 4.04
C PRO A 134 6.61 25.39 3.29
N VAL A 135 5.94 24.36 2.82
CA VAL A 135 4.67 24.36 2.08
C VAL A 135 3.72 23.37 2.75
N PRO A 136 2.40 23.42 2.46
CA PRO A 136 1.46 22.45 3.01
C PRO A 136 1.91 21.01 2.74
N GLN A 137 1.86 20.18 3.78
CA GLN A 137 2.09 18.74 3.71
C GLN A 137 0.74 18.03 3.77
N VAL A 138 0.51 17.04 2.94
CA VAL A 138 -0.76 16.31 2.84
C VAL A 138 -0.52 14.83 3.09
N ALA A 139 -1.25 14.26 4.06
CA ALA A 139 -1.30 12.83 4.31
C ALA A 139 -2.36 12.18 3.42
N CYS A 140 -1.95 11.25 2.55
CA CYS A 140 -2.84 10.44 1.73
C CYS A 140 -2.82 9.01 2.28
N LEU A 141 -3.94 8.55 2.83
CA LEU A 141 -3.99 7.32 3.59
C LEU A 141 -4.41 6.12 2.72
N ASP A 142 -3.73 5.00 2.87
CA ASP A 142 -4.14 3.72 2.25
C ASP A 142 -5.49 3.23 2.77
N THR A 143 -5.88 3.66 3.97
CA THR A 143 -7.13 3.26 4.62
C THR A 143 -8.33 4.13 4.23
N ALA A 144 -8.12 5.32 3.66
CA ALA A 144 -9.18 6.30 3.43
C ALA A 144 -10.27 5.80 2.48
N PHE A 145 -9.91 5.08 1.43
CA PHE A 145 -10.86 4.48 0.49
C PHE A 145 -11.85 3.51 1.16
N HIS A 146 -11.44 2.90 2.28
CA HIS A 146 -12.21 1.88 3.00
C HIS A 146 -13.00 2.44 4.20
N LYS A 147 -12.93 3.75 4.47
CA LYS A 147 -13.53 4.37 5.66
C LYS A 147 -15.04 4.14 5.79
N ASP A 148 -15.73 4.01 4.66
CA ASP A 148 -17.19 3.85 4.59
C ASP A 148 -17.62 2.38 4.41
N MET A 149 -16.73 1.41 4.66
CA MET A 149 -17.12 -0.01 4.68
C MET A 149 -18.31 -0.23 5.62
N PRO A 150 -19.32 -1.06 5.23
CA PRO A 150 -20.46 -1.35 6.07
C PRO A 150 -20.02 -2.02 7.38
N ALA A 151 -20.78 -1.77 8.45
CA ALA A 151 -20.43 -2.25 9.80
C ALA A 151 -20.26 -3.78 9.87
N VAL A 152 -21.02 -4.54 9.07
CA VAL A 152 -20.93 -6.00 9.00
C VAL A 152 -19.57 -6.50 8.48
N ALA A 153 -18.91 -5.76 7.61
CA ALA A 153 -17.56 -6.07 7.11
C ALA A 153 -16.47 -5.44 7.99
N ARG A 154 -16.77 -4.26 8.56
CA ARG A 154 -15.79 -3.46 9.29
C ARG A 154 -15.53 -3.96 10.71
N GLN A 155 -16.55 -4.45 11.42
CA GLN A 155 -16.39 -4.85 12.82
C GLN A 155 -15.81 -6.25 12.97
N PHE A 156 -14.91 -6.42 13.94
CA PHE A 156 -14.52 -7.74 14.40
C PHE A 156 -15.59 -8.30 15.35
N PRO A 157 -15.77 -9.63 15.40
CA PRO A 157 -16.70 -10.27 16.33
C PRO A 157 -16.13 -10.29 17.76
N LEU A 158 -15.88 -9.10 18.30
CA LEU A 158 -15.30 -8.84 19.61
C LEU A 158 -16.24 -7.94 20.42
N PRO A 159 -16.08 -7.84 21.77
CA PRO A 159 -16.88 -6.95 22.58
C PRO A 159 -16.90 -5.52 22.04
N SER A 160 -18.06 -4.89 21.99
CA SER A 160 -18.31 -3.56 21.42
C SER A 160 -17.41 -2.46 22.03
N ALA A 161 -17.01 -2.60 23.29
CA ALA A 161 -16.08 -1.71 23.97
C ALA A 161 -14.70 -1.62 23.26
N LEU A 162 -14.28 -2.69 22.57
CA LEU A 162 -13.04 -2.69 21.79
C LEU A 162 -13.23 -1.93 20.46
N ALA A 163 -14.36 -2.15 19.79
CA ALA A 163 -14.69 -1.40 18.57
C ALA A 163 -14.77 0.11 18.83
N ALA A 164 -15.32 0.53 19.98
CA ALA A 164 -15.36 1.93 20.41
C ALA A 164 -13.95 2.56 20.60
N ARG A 165 -12.92 1.75 20.79
CA ARG A 165 -11.51 2.18 20.86
C ARG A 165 -10.83 2.24 19.49
N GLY A 166 -11.57 2.09 18.37
CA GLY A 166 -11.02 2.05 17.02
C GLY A 166 -10.45 0.69 16.61
N LEU A 167 -10.72 -0.39 17.37
CA LEU A 167 -10.26 -1.73 17.03
C LEU A 167 -11.26 -2.41 16.09
N HIS A 168 -11.16 -2.08 14.83
CA HIS A 168 -11.99 -2.61 13.74
C HIS A 168 -11.13 -2.79 12.46
N ARG A 169 -11.71 -3.34 11.41
CA ARG A 169 -11.08 -3.45 10.10
C ARG A 169 -10.96 -2.06 9.47
N TYR A 170 -9.76 -1.69 9.02
CA TYR A 170 -9.51 -0.47 8.26
C TYR A 170 -9.44 -0.74 6.75
N GLY A 171 -8.87 -1.87 6.35
CA GLY A 171 -8.54 -2.14 4.95
C GLY A 171 -7.37 -1.30 4.46
N PHE A 172 -6.66 -1.78 3.43
CA PHE A 172 -5.44 -1.15 2.93
C PHE A 172 -5.36 -1.23 1.40
N HIS A 173 -4.31 -0.64 0.83
CA HIS A 173 -4.14 -0.43 -0.61
C HIS A 173 -5.30 0.40 -1.22
N GLY A 174 -5.87 1.30 -0.44
CA GLY A 174 -6.96 2.17 -0.90
C GLY A 174 -6.53 3.07 -2.05
N LEU A 175 -5.32 3.64 -2.00
CA LEU A 175 -4.76 4.46 -3.08
C LEU A 175 -4.63 3.66 -4.39
N SER A 176 -4.29 2.37 -4.31
CA SER A 176 -4.30 1.47 -5.46
C SER A 176 -5.72 1.27 -6.00
N CYS A 177 -6.72 1.03 -5.14
CA CYS A 177 -8.12 0.91 -5.54
C CYS A 177 -8.63 2.19 -6.23
N GLU A 178 -8.33 3.36 -5.67
CA GLU A 178 -8.67 4.65 -6.28
C GLU A 178 -8.02 4.84 -7.65
N SER A 179 -6.74 4.45 -7.79
CA SER A 179 -6.03 4.47 -9.06
C SER A 179 -6.73 3.63 -10.13
N ILE A 180 -7.14 2.41 -9.77
CA ILE A 180 -7.85 1.50 -10.67
C ILE A 180 -9.21 2.06 -11.07
N LEU A 181 -9.98 2.59 -10.11
CA LEU A 181 -11.28 3.19 -10.39
C LEU A 181 -11.17 4.42 -11.30
N ARG A 182 -10.14 5.25 -11.15
CA ARG A 182 -9.87 6.38 -12.05
C ARG A 182 -9.58 5.92 -13.47
N GLN A 183 -8.77 4.89 -13.65
CA GLN A 183 -8.43 4.34 -14.96
C GLN A 183 -9.60 3.64 -15.64
N LEU A 184 -10.49 3.01 -14.87
CA LEU A 184 -11.73 2.42 -15.39
C LEU A 184 -12.74 3.50 -15.82
N ALA A 185 -12.76 4.66 -15.15
CA ALA A 185 -13.68 5.76 -15.41
C ALA A 185 -15.15 5.28 -15.55
N ASP A 186 -15.83 5.60 -16.64
CA ASP A 186 -17.22 5.20 -16.87
C ASP A 186 -17.42 3.71 -17.20
N ARG A 187 -16.33 2.94 -17.39
CA ARG A 187 -16.37 1.49 -17.62
C ARG A 187 -16.40 0.67 -16.33
N ARG A 188 -16.54 1.32 -15.17
CA ARG A 188 -16.60 0.65 -13.87
C ARG A 188 -17.85 -0.22 -13.77
N PRO A 189 -17.72 -1.52 -13.49
CA PRO A 189 -18.86 -2.37 -13.22
C PRO A 189 -19.34 -2.18 -11.80
N SER A 190 -20.57 -2.61 -11.50
CA SER A 190 -21.12 -2.56 -10.15
C SER A 190 -20.42 -3.51 -9.19
N ARG A 191 -19.99 -4.70 -9.66
CA ARG A 191 -19.35 -5.73 -8.82
C ARG A 191 -17.92 -5.96 -9.29
N LEU A 192 -16.99 -5.26 -8.63
CA LEU A 192 -15.56 -5.27 -8.94
C LEU A 192 -14.77 -5.89 -7.78
N ILE A 193 -13.84 -6.77 -8.10
CA ILE A 193 -12.80 -7.20 -7.17
C ILE A 193 -11.45 -6.71 -7.67
N VAL A 194 -10.68 -6.10 -6.78
CA VAL A 194 -9.28 -5.74 -6.98
C VAL A 194 -8.42 -6.69 -6.17
N ALA A 195 -7.61 -7.50 -6.85
CA ALA A 195 -6.54 -8.31 -6.27
C ALA A 195 -5.22 -7.54 -6.46
N HIS A 196 -4.84 -6.75 -5.45
CA HIS A 196 -3.53 -6.09 -5.39
C HIS A 196 -2.51 -7.09 -4.87
N LEU A 197 -1.61 -7.55 -5.72
CA LEU A 197 -0.64 -8.61 -5.45
C LEU A 197 0.78 -8.07 -5.63
N GLY A 198 1.47 -7.83 -4.54
CA GLY A 198 2.86 -7.38 -4.47
C GLY A 198 3.58 -8.03 -3.30
N SER A 199 4.61 -7.38 -2.73
CA SER A 199 5.20 -7.79 -1.44
C SER A 199 4.17 -7.73 -0.32
N GLY A 200 3.28 -6.73 -0.30
CA GLY A 200 2.00 -6.78 0.39
C GLY A 200 0.89 -7.19 -0.58
N ALA A 201 -0.13 -7.89 -0.11
CA ALA A 201 -1.26 -8.33 -0.93
C ALA A 201 -2.60 -8.15 -0.22
N SER A 202 -3.60 -7.71 -0.96
CA SER A 202 -4.98 -7.64 -0.49
C SER A 202 -5.97 -7.91 -1.61
N VAL A 203 -7.16 -8.38 -1.23
CA VAL A 203 -8.30 -8.52 -2.13
C VAL A 203 -9.40 -7.62 -1.61
N THR A 204 -9.88 -6.71 -2.45
CA THR A 204 -10.90 -5.71 -2.13
C THR A 204 -12.16 -5.96 -2.93
N ALA A 205 -13.29 -6.07 -2.26
CA ALA A 205 -14.62 -6.03 -2.87
C ALA A 205 -15.08 -4.57 -3.02
N ILE A 206 -15.48 -4.19 -4.22
CA ILE A 206 -15.94 -2.83 -4.56
C ILE A 206 -17.32 -2.93 -5.19
N SER A 207 -18.32 -2.29 -4.56
CA SER A 207 -19.68 -2.18 -5.06
C SER A 207 -19.94 -0.74 -5.49
N ASP A 208 -20.31 -0.53 -6.76
CA ASP A 208 -20.65 0.79 -7.32
C ASP A 208 -19.58 1.86 -7.02
N GLY A 209 -18.30 1.45 -7.07
CA GLY A 209 -17.15 2.33 -6.84
C GLY A 209 -16.82 2.59 -5.37
N ARG A 210 -17.48 1.92 -4.41
CA ARG A 210 -17.24 2.04 -2.96
C ARG A 210 -16.69 0.74 -2.39
N SER A 211 -15.77 0.83 -1.44
CA SER A 211 -15.27 -0.34 -0.73
C SER A 211 -16.38 -1.03 0.06
N LEU A 212 -16.60 -2.30 -0.23
CA LEU A 212 -17.54 -3.15 0.51
C LEU A 212 -16.81 -3.97 1.58
N ASP A 213 -15.66 -4.53 1.24
CA ASP A 213 -14.81 -5.32 2.14
C ASP A 213 -13.36 -5.32 1.65
N ASN A 214 -12.43 -5.62 2.54
CA ASN A 214 -11.01 -5.77 2.25
C ASN A 214 -10.42 -6.87 3.13
N THR A 215 -9.54 -7.70 2.60
CA THR A 215 -8.95 -8.82 3.35
C THR A 215 -8.08 -8.38 4.52
N MET A 216 -7.37 -7.25 4.42
CA MET A 216 -6.58 -6.73 5.54
C MET A 216 -7.47 -6.18 6.65
N GLY A 217 -7.02 -6.35 7.89
CA GLY A 217 -7.80 -6.08 9.10
C GLY A 217 -7.52 -4.74 9.76
N LEU A 218 -7.20 -4.79 11.07
CA LEU A 218 -6.72 -3.66 11.86
C LEU A 218 -5.33 -3.23 11.39
N THR A 219 -4.53 -4.18 10.98
CA THR A 219 -3.16 -4.00 10.50
C THR A 219 -3.03 -4.56 9.07
N PRO A 220 -1.99 -4.20 8.32
CA PRO A 220 -1.74 -4.79 7.01
C PRO A 220 -1.13 -6.20 7.06
N THR A 221 -1.11 -6.85 8.24
CA THR A 221 -0.58 -8.22 8.43
C THR A 221 -1.61 -9.29 8.07
N GLY A 222 -2.90 -9.04 8.39
CA GLY A 222 -3.99 -10.00 8.17
C GLY A 222 -4.41 -10.14 6.72
N GLY A 223 -5.33 -11.07 6.46
CA GLY A 223 -5.89 -11.37 5.16
C GLY A 223 -5.15 -12.49 4.43
N VAL A 224 -4.75 -12.27 3.18
CA VAL A 224 -4.07 -13.28 2.38
C VAL A 224 -2.58 -13.39 2.74
N MET A 225 -1.98 -14.55 2.46
CA MET A 225 -0.54 -14.78 2.56
C MET A 225 0.22 -13.80 1.66
N MET A 226 1.36 -13.26 2.14
CA MET A 226 2.17 -12.25 1.44
C MET A 226 3.64 -12.69 1.32
N ALA A 227 4.53 -11.80 0.89
CA ALA A 227 5.95 -12.12 0.75
C ALA A 227 6.59 -12.58 2.07
N THR A 228 6.36 -11.84 3.16
CA THR A 228 6.93 -12.12 4.49
C THR A 228 5.87 -12.14 5.59
N ARG A 229 4.62 -11.74 5.29
CA ARG A 229 3.51 -11.70 6.25
C ARG A 229 2.68 -12.96 6.16
N SER A 230 2.21 -13.41 7.33
CA SER A 230 1.43 -14.65 7.43
C SER A 230 0.06 -14.60 6.75
N GLY A 231 -0.59 -13.44 6.74
CA GLY A 231 -2.03 -13.36 6.54
C GLY A 231 -2.79 -13.86 7.77
N ASP A 232 -4.07 -14.22 7.59
CA ASP A 232 -4.93 -14.69 8.68
C ASP A 232 -4.46 -16.03 9.23
N LEU A 233 -4.42 -16.11 10.56
CA LEU A 233 -4.07 -17.30 11.34
C LEU A 233 -5.14 -17.60 12.39
N ASP A 234 -5.11 -18.82 12.91
CA ASP A 234 -5.90 -19.19 14.08
C ASP A 234 -5.44 -18.35 15.30
N PRO A 235 -6.33 -17.59 15.96
CA PRO A 235 -6.00 -16.85 17.17
C PRO A 235 -5.42 -17.73 18.30
N GLY A 236 -5.84 -19.00 18.38
CA GLY A 236 -5.33 -19.98 19.35
C GLY A 236 -3.84 -20.25 19.17
N LEU A 237 -3.33 -20.22 17.92
CA LEU A 237 -1.90 -20.32 17.65
C LEU A 237 -1.12 -19.17 18.30
N LEU A 238 -1.61 -17.94 18.23
CA LEU A 238 -0.94 -16.78 18.82
C LEU A 238 -0.89 -16.89 20.34
N ILE A 239 -2.00 -17.31 20.97
CA ILE A 239 -2.07 -17.55 22.40
C ILE A 239 -1.07 -18.66 22.80
N TYR A 240 -0.95 -19.72 22.00
CA TYR A 240 0.00 -20.79 22.24
C TYR A 240 1.47 -20.30 22.16
N LEU A 241 1.81 -19.47 21.17
CA LEU A 241 3.15 -18.89 21.05
C LEU A 241 3.51 -18.00 22.26
N VAL A 242 2.54 -17.21 22.77
CA VAL A 242 2.72 -16.44 24.01
C VAL A 242 3.02 -17.37 25.20
N ARG A 243 2.32 -18.51 25.31
CA ARG A 243 2.58 -19.52 26.36
C ARG A 243 3.96 -20.17 26.23
N LEU A 244 4.51 -20.24 25.01
CA LEU A 244 5.88 -20.70 24.74
C LEU A 244 6.94 -19.62 25.05
N GLY A 245 6.54 -18.43 25.49
CA GLY A 245 7.43 -17.35 25.90
C GLY A 245 7.69 -16.26 24.84
N HIS A 246 7.02 -16.30 23.70
CA HIS A 246 7.13 -15.20 22.72
C HIS A 246 6.50 -13.93 23.28
N ASN A 247 7.23 -12.82 23.22
CA ASN A 247 6.71 -11.49 23.51
C ASN A 247 6.08 -10.82 22.25
N ALA A 248 5.52 -9.63 22.41
CA ALA A 248 4.83 -8.93 21.34
C ALA A 248 5.76 -8.61 20.15
N GLU A 249 6.98 -8.17 20.42
CA GLU A 249 7.97 -7.82 19.40
C GLU A 249 8.42 -9.05 18.59
N GLN A 250 8.58 -10.18 19.27
CA GLN A 250 8.92 -11.45 18.62
C GLN A 250 7.76 -11.97 17.75
N LEU A 251 6.51 -11.81 18.21
CA LEU A 251 5.34 -12.16 17.42
C LEU A 251 5.19 -11.25 16.21
N GLU A 252 5.40 -9.95 16.37
CA GLU A 252 5.39 -8.98 15.26
C GLU A 252 6.45 -9.33 14.21
N ALA A 253 7.68 -9.59 14.61
CA ALA A 253 8.75 -10.01 13.70
C ALA A 253 8.42 -11.34 12.99
N LEU A 254 7.88 -12.33 13.72
CA LEU A 254 7.46 -13.60 13.15
C LEU A 254 6.37 -13.41 12.07
N LEU A 255 5.33 -12.63 12.39
CA LEU A 255 4.15 -12.51 11.55
C LEU A 255 4.37 -11.60 10.34
N ASP A 256 5.18 -10.56 10.48
CA ASP A 256 5.37 -9.54 9.44
C ASP A 256 6.61 -9.75 8.58
N GLN A 257 7.67 -10.41 9.13
CA GLN A 257 8.98 -10.45 8.48
C GLN A 257 9.49 -11.87 8.20
N GLN A 258 9.03 -12.89 8.95
CA GLN A 258 9.57 -14.25 8.92
C GLN A 258 8.56 -15.30 8.42
N SER A 259 7.35 -14.87 8.08
CA SER A 259 6.26 -15.73 7.61
C SER A 259 6.07 -15.63 6.08
N GLY A 260 4.88 -15.92 5.60
CA GLY A 260 4.52 -15.79 4.19
C GLY A 260 5.33 -16.69 3.26
N LEU A 261 5.58 -16.18 2.05
CA LEU A 261 6.37 -16.89 1.04
C LEU A 261 7.77 -17.23 1.56
N ALA A 262 8.43 -16.28 2.21
CA ALA A 262 9.77 -16.46 2.77
C ALA A 262 9.77 -17.56 3.85
N GLY A 263 8.85 -17.50 4.80
CA GLY A 263 8.77 -18.44 5.91
C GLY A 263 8.46 -19.88 5.45
N VAL A 264 7.47 -20.04 4.54
CA VAL A 264 7.09 -21.37 4.05
C VAL A 264 8.15 -21.97 3.12
N SER A 265 8.75 -21.16 2.27
CA SER A 265 9.78 -21.65 1.33
C SER A 265 11.11 -21.93 2.05
N GLY A 266 11.42 -21.20 3.12
CA GLY A 266 12.74 -21.18 3.75
C GLY A 266 13.83 -20.54 2.85
N LEU A 267 13.44 -19.85 1.79
CA LEU A 267 14.36 -19.32 0.76
C LEU A 267 14.28 -17.79 0.68
N THR A 268 13.15 -17.27 0.19
CA THR A 268 12.96 -15.84 -0.07
C THR A 268 11.48 -15.49 -0.15
N GLY A 269 11.16 -14.21 0.07
CA GLY A 269 9.83 -13.63 -0.24
C GLY A 269 9.68 -13.18 -1.69
N ASP A 270 10.74 -13.23 -2.50
CA ASP A 270 10.67 -12.86 -3.91
C ASP A 270 9.93 -13.93 -4.73
N PHE A 271 8.75 -13.57 -5.18
CA PHE A 271 7.84 -14.47 -5.87
C PHE A 271 8.46 -15.03 -7.17
N LYS A 272 9.14 -14.18 -7.93
CA LYS A 272 9.75 -14.57 -9.21
C LYS A 272 10.83 -15.66 -9.02
N THR A 273 11.65 -15.50 -8.00
CA THR A 273 12.67 -16.50 -7.62
C THR A 273 12.03 -17.81 -7.20
N LEU A 274 10.91 -17.77 -6.43
CA LEU A 274 10.21 -18.98 -6.00
C LEU A 274 9.57 -19.75 -7.16
N VAL A 275 8.96 -19.04 -8.12
CA VAL A 275 8.36 -19.67 -9.31
C VAL A 275 9.42 -20.36 -10.17
N ALA A 276 10.62 -19.80 -10.24
CA ALA A 276 11.75 -20.39 -10.98
C ALA A 276 12.43 -21.56 -10.24
N SER A 277 12.14 -21.73 -8.95
CA SER A 277 12.75 -22.76 -8.12
C SER A 277 12.12 -24.14 -8.31
N ASN A 278 12.95 -25.19 -8.33
CA ASN A 278 12.50 -26.56 -8.33
C ASN A 278 12.26 -27.15 -6.92
N SER A 279 12.54 -26.39 -5.86
CA SER A 279 12.34 -26.82 -4.47
C SER A 279 10.87 -27.10 -4.17
N GLU A 280 10.57 -28.19 -3.49
CA GLU A 280 9.21 -28.54 -3.06
C GLU A 280 8.63 -27.52 -2.09
N SER A 281 9.47 -26.93 -1.20
CA SER A 281 9.03 -25.86 -0.30
C SER A 281 8.69 -24.57 -1.05
N ALA A 282 9.40 -24.21 -2.12
CA ALA A 282 9.05 -23.09 -2.98
C ALA A 282 7.72 -23.33 -3.73
N LYS A 283 7.53 -24.53 -4.28
CA LYS A 283 6.27 -24.92 -4.93
C LYS A 283 5.09 -24.87 -3.96
N LEU A 284 5.29 -25.34 -2.71
CA LEU A 284 4.28 -25.27 -1.67
C LEU A 284 3.94 -23.82 -1.34
N ALA A 285 4.95 -22.94 -1.13
CA ALA A 285 4.74 -21.53 -0.83
C ALA A 285 3.93 -20.82 -1.92
N VAL A 286 4.29 -21.01 -3.20
CA VAL A 286 3.56 -20.47 -4.35
C VAL A 286 2.13 -20.99 -4.40
N SER A 287 1.92 -22.29 -4.13
CA SER A 287 0.58 -22.90 -4.14
C SER A 287 -0.29 -22.35 -3.00
N MET A 288 0.26 -22.20 -1.80
CA MET A 288 -0.43 -21.58 -0.66
C MET A 288 -0.81 -20.12 -0.92
N PHE A 289 0.10 -19.36 -1.53
CA PHE A 289 -0.17 -17.97 -1.94
C PHE A 289 -1.35 -17.89 -2.89
N CYS A 290 -1.33 -18.65 -4.01
CA CYS A 290 -2.43 -18.68 -4.96
C CYS A 290 -3.74 -19.14 -4.31
N TYR A 291 -3.68 -20.18 -3.47
CA TYR A 291 -4.85 -20.73 -2.78
C TYR A 291 -5.49 -19.72 -1.82
N SER A 292 -4.68 -18.98 -1.02
CA SER A 292 -5.19 -17.95 -0.12
C SER A 292 -5.92 -16.83 -0.87
N ILE A 293 -5.36 -16.38 -2.01
CA ILE A 293 -5.96 -15.34 -2.85
C ILE A 293 -7.24 -15.84 -3.51
N THR A 294 -7.24 -17.08 -4.04
CA THR A 294 -8.44 -17.69 -4.64
C THR A 294 -9.59 -17.75 -3.64
N LYS A 295 -9.33 -18.19 -2.40
CA LYS A 295 -10.34 -18.21 -1.33
C LYS A 295 -10.86 -16.80 -1.02
N ALA A 296 -9.97 -15.83 -0.97
CA ALA A 296 -10.34 -14.43 -0.70
C ALA A 296 -11.22 -13.87 -1.83
N ILE A 297 -10.88 -14.11 -3.10
CA ILE A 297 -11.70 -13.68 -4.24
C ILE A 297 -13.09 -14.32 -4.17
N ALA A 298 -13.18 -15.62 -3.88
CA ALA A 298 -14.46 -16.32 -3.71
C ALA A 298 -15.30 -15.73 -2.58
N ALA A 299 -14.70 -15.43 -1.43
CA ALA A 299 -15.37 -14.80 -0.29
C ALA A 299 -15.87 -13.38 -0.65
N MET A 300 -15.04 -12.57 -1.31
CA MET A 300 -15.43 -11.23 -1.78
C MET A 300 -16.53 -11.28 -2.84
N THR A 301 -16.52 -12.31 -3.69
CA THR A 301 -17.62 -12.53 -4.67
C THR A 301 -18.94 -12.83 -3.97
N ALA A 302 -18.91 -13.62 -2.90
CA ALA A 302 -20.12 -13.88 -2.08
C ALA A 302 -20.60 -12.59 -1.41
N ALA A 303 -19.72 -11.75 -0.88
CA ALA A 303 -20.07 -10.46 -0.29
C ALA A 303 -20.71 -9.50 -1.30
N LEU A 304 -20.27 -9.52 -2.57
CA LEU A 304 -20.79 -8.72 -3.69
C LEU A 304 -22.10 -9.30 -4.30
N GLY A 305 -22.46 -10.55 -3.98
CA GLY A 305 -23.56 -11.24 -4.66
C GLY A 305 -23.24 -11.58 -6.13
N GLY A 306 -21.97 -11.68 -6.50
CA GLY A 306 -21.48 -12.01 -7.83
C GLY A 306 -20.24 -11.21 -8.20
N LEU A 307 -19.70 -11.43 -9.42
CA LEU A 307 -18.50 -10.79 -9.92
C LEU A 307 -18.66 -10.39 -11.39
N ASP A 308 -18.46 -9.11 -11.71
CA ASP A 308 -18.48 -8.63 -13.10
C ASP A 308 -17.05 -8.48 -13.67
N LEU A 309 -16.12 -8.03 -12.81
CA LEU A 309 -14.73 -7.79 -13.20
C LEU A 309 -13.76 -8.10 -12.06
N LEU A 310 -12.75 -8.91 -12.34
CA LEU A 310 -11.57 -9.11 -11.51
C LEU A 310 -10.40 -8.31 -12.10
N VAL A 311 -9.84 -7.40 -11.30
CA VAL A 311 -8.63 -6.64 -11.65
C VAL A 311 -7.45 -7.18 -10.87
N PHE A 312 -6.40 -7.53 -11.57
CA PHE A 312 -5.09 -7.81 -11.00
C PHE A 312 -4.21 -6.56 -11.06
N ALA A 313 -3.57 -6.23 -9.94
CA ALA A 313 -2.71 -5.07 -9.78
C ALA A 313 -1.55 -5.40 -8.81
N GLY A 314 -0.61 -4.47 -8.66
CA GLY A 314 0.62 -4.70 -7.89
C GLY A 314 1.62 -5.58 -8.63
N GLY A 315 2.88 -5.54 -8.21
CA GLY A 315 3.99 -6.09 -9.00
C GLY A 315 3.82 -7.55 -9.43
N ILE A 316 3.33 -8.44 -8.55
CA ILE A 316 3.04 -9.84 -8.88
C ILE A 316 1.80 -9.91 -9.79
N GLY A 317 0.73 -9.18 -9.44
CA GLY A 317 -0.51 -9.17 -10.20
C GLY A 317 -0.35 -8.63 -11.62
N GLU A 318 0.52 -7.66 -11.81
CA GLU A 318 0.80 -7.02 -13.10
C GLU A 318 1.69 -7.90 -14.00
N HIS A 319 2.74 -8.50 -13.44
CA HIS A 319 3.81 -9.08 -14.23
C HIS A 319 3.83 -10.61 -14.29
N ASP A 320 3.09 -11.32 -13.41
CA ASP A 320 3.10 -12.77 -13.38
C ASP A 320 1.79 -13.36 -13.94
N GLU A 321 1.83 -13.74 -15.23
CA GLU A 321 0.69 -14.39 -15.91
C GLU A 321 0.38 -15.77 -15.32
N THR A 322 1.38 -16.51 -14.89
CA THR A 322 1.21 -17.88 -14.35
C THR A 322 0.38 -17.84 -13.05
N VAL A 323 0.62 -16.86 -12.20
CA VAL A 323 -0.18 -16.66 -10.97
C VAL A 323 -1.62 -16.33 -11.30
N ARG A 324 -1.84 -15.37 -12.20
CA ARG A 324 -3.20 -15.00 -12.62
C ARG A 324 -3.94 -16.22 -13.19
N ALA A 325 -3.30 -16.96 -14.09
CA ALA A 325 -3.88 -18.17 -14.67
C ALA A 325 -4.23 -19.23 -13.62
N ARG A 326 -3.32 -19.48 -12.64
CA ARG A 326 -3.56 -20.44 -11.54
C ARG A 326 -4.74 -20.02 -10.67
N ILE A 327 -4.84 -18.74 -10.32
CA ILE A 327 -5.94 -18.20 -9.51
C ILE A 327 -7.25 -18.33 -10.27
N VAL A 328 -7.29 -17.89 -11.54
CA VAL A 328 -8.51 -17.92 -12.37
C VAL A 328 -8.99 -19.35 -12.65
N ALA A 329 -8.08 -20.28 -12.89
CA ALA A 329 -8.43 -21.69 -13.09
C ALA A 329 -9.16 -22.28 -11.86
N GLN A 330 -8.75 -21.90 -10.65
CA GLN A 330 -9.41 -22.34 -9.42
C GLN A 330 -10.79 -21.67 -9.17
N LEU A 331 -11.12 -20.61 -9.92
CA LEU A 331 -12.39 -19.88 -9.84
C LEU A 331 -13.37 -20.29 -10.97
N SER A 332 -13.05 -21.27 -11.80
CA SER A 332 -13.86 -21.69 -12.96
C SER A 332 -15.29 -22.10 -12.63
N TRP A 333 -15.54 -22.56 -11.40
CA TRP A 333 -16.85 -22.91 -10.87
C TRP A 333 -17.77 -21.71 -10.64
N MET A 334 -17.24 -20.47 -10.59
CA MET A 334 -18.01 -19.23 -10.35
C MET A 334 -18.79 -18.73 -11.58
N GLY A 335 -18.69 -19.43 -12.71
CA GLY A 335 -19.24 -18.95 -13.98
C GLY A 335 -18.35 -17.94 -14.68
N SER A 336 -18.93 -17.16 -15.62
CA SER A 336 -18.17 -16.21 -16.42
C SER A 336 -18.07 -14.85 -15.73
N PHE A 337 -16.86 -14.34 -15.63
CA PHE A 337 -16.54 -12.96 -15.25
C PHE A 337 -15.41 -12.42 -16.13
N ARG A 338 -15.33 -11.11 -16.28
CA ARG A 338 -14.20 -10.48 -16.99
C ARG A 338 -13.00 -10.38 -16.07
N GLN A 339 -11.80 -10.48 -16.64
CA GLN A 339 -10.56 -10.20 -15.92
C GLN A 339 -9.67 -9.26 -16.71
N THR A 340 -8.87 -8.47 -16.02
CA THR A 340 -7.91 -7.55 -16.63
C THR A 340 -6.76 -7.25 -15.68
N VAL A 341 -5.67 -6.74 -16.24
CA VAL A 341 -4.55 -6.17 -15.48
C VAL A 341 -4.61 -4.65 -15.60
N ILE A 342 -4.55 -3.95 -14.48
CA ILE A 342 -4.47 -2.49 -14.45
C ILE A 342 -3.31 -2.10 -13.53
N PRO A 343 -2.23 -1.51 -14.08
CA PRO A 343 -1.10 -1.03 -13.29
C PRO A 343 -1.52 0.06 -12.30
N THR A 344 -0.96 -0.03 -11.11
CA THR A 344 -1.22 1.00 -10.09
C THR A 344 -0.50 2.31 -10.40
N GLN A 345 -1.17 3.42 -10.17
CA GLN A 345 -0.65 4.78 -10.35
C GLN A 345 -0.88 5.59 -9.07
N GLU A 346 -0.42 5.06 -7.94
CA GLU A 346 -0.67 5.64 -6.61
C GLU A 346 -0.12 7.06 -6.51
N GLU A 347 1.06 7.33 -7.08
CA GLU A 347 1.68 8.65 -7.06
C GLU A 347 0.81 9.72 -7.74
N ILE A 348 0.09 9.35 -8.80
CA ILE A 348 -0.87 10.24 -9.49
C ILE A 348 -2.09 10.53 -8.60
N VAL A 349 -2.56 9.52 -7.88
CA VAL A 349 -3.68 9.67 -6.93
C VAL A 349 -3.28 10.59 -5.78
N ILE A 350 -2.11 10.35 -5.18
CA ILE A 350 -1.55 11.19 -4.12
C ILE A 350 -1.38 12.64 -4.61
N ALA A 351 -0.84 12.83 -5.82
CA ALA A 351 -0.68 14.16 -6.41
C ALA A 351 -2.03 14.88 -6.59
N GLY A 352 -3.07 14.16 -6.99
CA GLY A 352 -4.42 14.70 -7.10
C GLY A 352 -4.99 15.17 -5.77
N HIS A 353 -4.97 14.30 -4.75
CA HIS A 353 -5.44 14.64 -3.40
C HIS A 353 -4.64 15.80 -2.79
N ALA A 354 -3.31 15.77 -2.93
CA ALA A 354 -2.45 16.85 -2.43
C ALA A 354 -2.75 18.20 -3.13
N ALA A 355 -2.97 18.19 -4.43
CA ALA A 355 -3.35 19.40 -5.17
C ALA A 355 -4.71 19.95 -4.71
N ASP A 356 -5.70 19.09 -4.53
CA ASP A 356 -7.05 19.50 -4.14
C ASP A 356 -7.08 20.06 -2.72
N LEU A 357 -6.41 19.42 -1.77
CA LEU A 357 -6.30 19.88 -0.39
C LEU A 357 -5.41 21.13 -0.27
N GLY A 358 -4.31 21.19 -1.02
CA GLY A 358 -3.42 22.36 -1.05
C GLY A 358 -4.11 23.61 -1.57
N ARG A 359 -4.98 23.51 -2.59
CA ARG A 359 -5.78 24.67 -3.11
C ARG A 359 -6.77 25.21 -2.07
N ARG A 360 -7.26 24.36 -1.16
CA ARG A 360 -8.23 24.74 -0.11
C ARG A 360 -7.57 25.34 1.14
N THR A 361 -6.24 25.22 1.25
CA THR A 361 -5.49 25.68 2.41
C THR A 361 -5.09 27.16 2.21
N PRO A 362 -5.54 28.11 3.05
CA PRO A 362 -5.10 29.50 2.97
C PRO A 362 -3.58 29.59 3.19
N GLN A 363 -2.88 30.37 2.37
CA GLN A 363 -1.41 30.56 2.45
C GLN A 363 -0.92 31.14 3.79
N HIS A 364 -1.81 31.60 4.66
CA HIS A 364 -1.50 32.18 5.98
C HIS A 364 -1.49 31.15 7.14
N ARG A 365 -1.67 29.85 6.88
CA ARG A 365 -1.60 28.79 7.92
C ARG A 365 -0.39 27.87 7.76
N LEU A 366 0.75 28.43 7.42
CA LEU A 366 2.01 27.71 7.53
C LEU A 366 2.51 27.82 8.98
N PRO A 367 2.89 26.70 9.64
CA PRO A 367 3.48 26.72 10.97
C PRO A 367 4.84 27.39 10.99
#